data_0f0c2094c228e84c94bb948d3c06b60b
#
_entry.id   0f0c2094c228e84c94bb948d3c06b60b
#
_cell.length_a   1.000
_cell.length_b   1.000
_cell.length_c   1.000
_cell.angle_alpha   90.00
_cell.angle_beta   90.00
_cell.angle_gamma   90.00
#
_symmetry.space_group_name_H-M   'P 1'
#
loop_
_entity.id
_entity.type
_entity.pdbx_description
1 polymer ?
#
loop_
_entity_poly.entity_id
_entity_poly.type
_entity_poly.pdbx_seq_one_letter_code
_entity_poly.pdbx_strand_id
1 'polypeptide(L)'
;DENPIAETLNALWVLREKKNYYDAAKNVASIMRSYFAKDGQEDTKKYANDYTNKYRYAITVFICSVYKRPKLYYGFNAICYLSNGNTRTFINLCRTIISDALFYEKKKFIDTGMVSKEVQSRAIHNYSQAEFDEICSIIKYGNYIRNFVMNIGNIFSTFHKDRKMRYPETNQFVFSEVNLYPQDREIIEVAKSWAMIIKKEKAQRVTASIDKKADIYHINKIFYPIFNISYRTRGGVNPTFSREEIHGMLTSMNYSPISLDNESKPENKHQKTRNNGRDDGQLSLFDIGGVWNDE
;
A
#
# COMPACT_ATOMS: atom_id res chain seq x y z
N ASP A 1 22.15 18.21 3.82
CA ASP A 1 20.79 17.88 4.32
C ASP A 1 20.46 16.45 3.91
N GLU A 2 20.27 15.59 4.90
CA GLU A 2 19.93 14.20 4.70
C GLU A 2 18.54 14.07 4.07
N ASN A 3 18.45 13.36 2.94
CA ASN A 3 17.19 13.10 2.27
C ASN A 3 16.92 11.58 2.29
N PRO A 4 16.28 11.04 3.34
CA PRO A 4 16.11 9.61 3.52
C PRO A 4 15.32 8.94 2.39
N ILE A 5 14.46 9.69 1.69
CA ILE A 5 13.73 9.16 0.53
C ILE A 5 14.70 8.95 -0.64
N ALA A 6 15.59 9.91 -0.91
CA ALA A 6 16.58 9.78 -1.97
C ALA A 6 17.58 8.66 -1.66
N GLU A 7 18.06 8.57 -0.43
CA GLU A 7 18.97 7.52 0.01
C GLU A 7 18.38 6.12 -0.15
N THR A 8 17.14 5.94 0.32
CA THR A 8 16.43 4.65 0.16
C THR A 8 16.20 4.31 -1.30
N LEU A 9 15.86 5.30 -2.16
CA LEU A 9 15.70 5.07 -3.60
C LEU A 9 17.04 4.69 -4.24
N ASN A 10 18.12 5.36 -3.88
CA ASN A 10 19.46 5.08 -4.38
C ASN A 10 19.88 3.65 -4.01
N ALA A 11 19.71 3.27 -2.75
CA ALA A 11 19.96 1.90 -2.31
C ALA A 11 19.13 0.86 -3.08
N LEU A 12 17.85 1.15 -3.31
CA LEU A 12 16.96 0.28 -4.09
C LEU A 12 17.43 0.13 -5.54
N TRP A 13 17.92 1.21 -6.16
CA TRP A 13 18.46 1.16 -7.52
C TRP A 13 19.75 0.36 -7.59
N VAL A 14 20.68 0.57 -6.64
CA VAL A 14 21.93 -0.21 -6.55
C VAL A 14 21.65 -1.70 -6.37
N LEU A 15 20.72 -2.06 -5.47
CA LEU A 15 20.36 -3.46 -5.20
C LEU A 15 19.67 -4.18 -6.39
N ARG A 16 19.13 -3.43 -7.33
CA ARG A 16 18.52 -3.98 -8.56
C ARG A 16 19.52 -4.25 -9.67
N GLU A 17 20.70 -3.64 -9.60
CA GLU A 17 21.79 -3.95 -10.53
C GLU A 17 22.42 -5.29 -10.14
N LYS A 18 22.37 -6.26 -11.07
CA LYS A 18 22.79 -7.64 -10.80
C LYS A 18 24.31 -7.87 -10.89
N LYS A 19 25.10 -6.84 -11.21
CA LYS A 19 26.51 -7.05 -11.51
C LYS A 19 27.37 -6.10 -10.68
N ASN A 20 28.03 -5.34 -10.69
CA ASN A 20 28.97 -4.57 -9.91
C ASN A 20 28.28 -3.47 -9.09
N TYR A 21 28.06 -3.71 -7.80
CA TYR A 21 27.43 -2.75 -6.89
C TYR A 21 28.21 -1.43 -6.74
N TYR A 22 29.54 -1.48 -6.86
CA TYR A 22 30.36 -0.27 -6.77
C TYR A 22 30.15 0.65 -7.95
N ASP A 23 30.17 0.13 -9.17
CA ASP A 23 29.90 0.93 -10.37
C ASP A 23 28.43 1.35 -10.43
N ALA A 24 27.51 0.51 -9.99
CA ALA A 24 26.10 0.88 -9.84
C ALA A 24 25.93 2.06 -8.87
N ALA A 25 26.59 2.03 -7.71
CA ALA A 25 26.53 3.11 -6.73
C ALA A 25 27.08 4.43 -7.30
N LYS A 26 28.20 4.39 -8.02
CA LYS A 26 28.75 5.57 -8.71
C LYS A 26 27.80 6.16 -9.73
N ASN A 27 27.20 5.30 -10.57
CA ASN A 27 26.24 5.71 -11.58
C ASN A 27 24.99 6.33 -10.97
N VAL A 28 24.39 5.67 -9.97
CA VAL A 28 23.22 6.19 -9.25
C VAL A 28 23.55 7.53 -8.56
N ALA A 29 24.72 7.67 -7.94
CA ALA A 29 25.15 8.93 -7.33
C ALA A 29 25.32 10.06 -8.37
N SER A 30 25.81 9.75 -9.57
CA SER A 30 25.90 10.71 -10.67
C SER A 30 24.50 11.18 -11.12
N ILE A 31 23.59 10.22 -11.39
CA ILE A 31 22.22 10.53 -11.82
C ILE A 31 21.48 11.35 -10.76
N MET A 32 21.63 11.00 -9.47
CA MET A 32 21.02 11.75 -8.37
C MET A 32 21.54 13.19 -8.32
N ARG A 33 22.86 13.41 -8.42
CA ARG A 33 23.44 14.77 -8.45
C ARG A 33 22.89 15.58 -9.61
N SER A 34 22.88 15.02 -10.82
CA SER A 34 22.33 15.68 -12.02
C SER A 34 20.83 16.01 -11.84
N TYR A 35 20.06 15.12 -11.22
CA TYR A 35 18.66 15.38 -10.93
C TYR A 35 18.45 16.60 -10.00
N PHE A 36 19.18 16.66 -8.90
CA PHE A 36 19.07 17.79 -7.96
C PHE A 36 19.70 19.06 -8.47
N ALA A 37 20.72 18.97 -9.34
CA ALA A 37 21.32 20.11 -10.04
C ALA A 37 20.46 20.63 -11.20
N LYS A 38 19.42 19.88 -11.63
CA LYS A 38 18.54 20.18 -12.77
C LYS A 38 19.27 20.24 -14.12
N ASP A 39 20.27 19.42 -14.33
CA ASP A 39 21.13 19.41 -15.53
C ASP A 39 20.47 18.86 -16.79
N GLY A 40 19.21 18.41 -16.73
CA GLY A 40 18.41 18.04 -17.90
C GLY A 40 18.83 16.76 -18.64
N GLN A 41 19.72 15.93 -18.09
CA GLN A 41 20.16 14.66 -18.68
C GLN A 41 19.00 13.65 -18.79
N GLU A 42 19.02 12.82 -19.81
CA GLU A 42 17.92 11.89 -20.11
C GLU A 42 17.68 10.85 -19.00
N ASP A 43 18.76 10.37 -18.38
CA ASP A 43 18.69 9.42 -17.25
C ASP A 43 18.02 10.01 -16.01
N THR A 44 18.02 11.34 -15.86
CA THR A 44 17.34 12.01 -14.75
C THR A 44 15.83 11.92 -14.82
N LYS A 45 15.23 11.73 -15.99
CA LYS A 45 13.77 11.61 -16.17
C LYS A 45 13.23 10.35 -15.48
N LYS A 46 13.93 9.21 -15.63
CA LYS A 46 13.55 7.96 -14.95
C LYS A 46 13.68 8.10 -13.44
N TYR A 47 14.79 8.65 -12.98
CA TYR A 47 15.02 8.92 -11.55
C TYR A 47 13.95 9.87 -11.00
N ALA A 48 13.64 10.96 -11.69
CA ALA A 48 12.60 11.90 -11.31
C ALA A 48 11.23 11.21 -11.17
N ASN A 49 10.85 10.37 -12.13
CA ASN A 49 9.60 9.63 -12.06
C ASN A 49 9.58 8.63 -10.89
N ASP A 50 10.67 7.91 -10.67
CA ASP A 50 10.79 6.97 -9.56
C ASP A 50 10.76 7.70 -8.22
N TYR A 51 11.46 8.82 -8.08
CA TYR A 51 11.54 9.63 -6.87
C TYR A 51 10.22 10.35 -6.55
N THR A 52 9.61 11.02 -7.53
CA THR A 52 8.43 11.86 -7.29
C THR A 52 7.13 11.06 -7.31
N ASN A 53 7.09 10.02 -8.14
CA ASN A 53 5.86 9.31 -8.47
C ASN A 53 5.85 7.86 -8.02
N LYS A 54 6.78 7.04 -8.52
CA LYS A 54 6.64 5.58 -8.44
C LYS A 54 6.89 5.01 -7.06
N TYR A 55 7.93 5.44 -6.38
CA TYR A 55 8.36 4.84 -5.11
C TYR A 55 8.22 5.75 -3.90
N ARG A 56 7.98 7.05 -4.07
CA ARG A 56 7.95 8.02 -2.97
C ARG A 56 7.11 7.58 -1.77
N TYR A 57 5.89 7.12 -2.04
CA TYR A 57 4.97 6.69 -0.98
C TYR A 57 5.32 5.33 -0.41
N ALA A 58 5.75 4.39 -1.25
CA ALA A 58 6.23 3.09 -0.80
C ALA A 58 7.44 3.24 0.12
N ILE A 59 8.41 4.06 -0.28
CA ILE A 59 9.59 4.40 0.52
C ILE A 59 9.17 5.08 1.83
N THR A 60 8.23 6.02 1.80
CA THR A 60 7.74 6.67 3.03
C THR A 60 7.14 5.65 4.00
N VAL A 61 6.30 4.73 3.52
CA VAL A 61 5.72 3.67 4.36
C VAL A 61 6.80 2.75 4.89
N PHE A 62 7.76 2.39 4.06
CA PHE A 62 8.90 1.56 4.44
C PHE A 62 9.75 2.24 5.54
N ILE A 63 10.14 3.50 5.37
CA ILE A 63 10.89 4.27 6.37
C ILE A 63 10.08 4.35 7.67
N CYS A 64 8.80 4.67 7.61
CA CYS A 64 7.93 4.68 8.79
C CYS A 64 7.91 3.32 9.50
N SER A 65 7.90 2.23 8.74
CA SER A 65 7.96 0.87 9.29
C SER A 65 9.28 0.58 10.00
N VAL A 66 10.42 0.98 9.41
CA VAL A 66 11.76 0.80 9.99
C VAL A 66 11.88 1.54 11.32
N TYR A 67 11.45 2.79 11.36
CA TYR A 67 11.49 3.63 12.58
C TYR A 67 10.31 3.38 13.53
N LYS A 68 9.46 2.36 13.28
CA LYS A 68 8.28 2.04 14.09
C LYS A 68 7.37 3.26 14.31
N ARG A 69 7.25 4.12 13.30
CA ARG A 69 6.39 5.31 13.32
C ARG A 69 5.18 5.09 12.41
N PRO A 70 3.98 5.46 12.83
CA PRO A 70 2.80 5.40 11.95
C PRO A 70 2.96 6.39 10.81
N LYS A 71 2.47 6.02 9.63
CA LYS A 71 2.34 6.96 8.51
C LYS A 71 1.31 8.02 8.85
N LEU A 72 1.64 9.29 8.60
CA LEU A 72 0.69 10.38 8.79
C LEU A 72 -0.26 10.48 7.58
N TYR A 73 -1.55 10.59 7.89
CA TYR A 73 -2.61 10.88 6.92
C TYR A 73 -3.11 12.30 7.20
N TYR A 74 -2.86 13.23 6.28
CA TYR A 74 -3.23 14.62 6.44
C TYR A 74 -3.40 15.33 5.09
N GLY A 75 -4.04 16.48 5.13
CA GLY A 75 -4.28 17.34 3.98
C GLY A 75 -5.54 16.96 3.20
N PHE A 76 -6.07 17.94 2.48
CA PHE A 76 -7.34 17.85 1.76
C PHE A 76 -7.39 16.64 0.80
N ASN A 77 -6.32 16.42 0.05
CA ASN A 77 -6.27 15.27 -0.87
C ASN A 77 -6.39 13.92 -0.16
N ALA A 78 -5.78 13.77 1.03
CA ALA A 78 -5.89 12.53 1.79
C ALA A 78 -7.35 12.31 2.25
N ILE A 79 -8.02 13.36 2.72
CA ILE A 79 -9.42 13.30 3.14
C ILE A 79 -10.33 12.92 1.96
N CYS A 80 -10.13 13.55 0.78
CA CYS A 80 -10.87 13.21 -0.43
C CYS A 80 -10.66 11.76 -0.86
N TYR A 81 -9.43 11.26 -0.83
CA TYR A 81 -9.16 9.87 -1.20
C TYR A 81 -9.73 8.87 -0.20
N LEU A 82 -9.64 9.15 1.11
CA LEU A 82 -10.15 8.28 2.17
C LEU A 82 -11.68 8.24 2.20
N SER A 83 -12.35 9.35 1.86
CA SER A 83 -13.80 9.37 1.75
C SER A 83 -14.34 8.50 0.60
N ASN A 84 -13.48 8.11 -0.34
CA ASN A 84 -13.82 7.21 -1.45
C ASN A 84 -15.08 7.62 -2.26
N GLY A 85 -15.29 8.93 -2.43
CA GLY A 85 -16.46 9.49 -3.10
C GLY A 85 -17.73 9.56 -2.24
N ASN A 86 -17.69 9.12 -0.98
CA ASN A 86 -18.82 9.21 -0.06
C ASN A 86 -18.80 10.56 0.66
N THR A 87 -19.79 11.40 0.35
CA THR A 87 -19.93 12.75 0.92
C THR A 87 -20.12 12.73 2.43
N ARG A 88 -20.87 11.74 2.97
CA ARG A 88 -21.08 11.60 4.42
C ARG A 88 -19.76 11.32 5.13
N THR A 89 -18.95 10.38 4.62
CA THR A 89 -17.63 10.08 5.16
C THR A 89 -16.71 11.29 5.09
N PHE A 90 -16.74 12.05 3.99
CA PHE A 90 -15.95 13.29 3.85
C PHE A 90 -16.34 14.32 4.94
N ILE A 91 -17.62 14.59 5.11
CA ILE A 91 -18.11 15.55 6.12
C ILE A 91 -17.74 15.09 7.54
N ASN A 92 -17.91 13.81 7.84
CA ASN A 92 -17.57 13.26 9.15
C ASN A 92 -16.06 13.34 9.43
N LEU A 93 -15.21 13.05 8.46
CA LEU A 93 -13.75 13.25 8.59
C LEU A 93 -13.42 14.71 8.89
N CYS A 94 -13.98 15.66 8.13
CA CYS A 94 -13.78 17.09 8.39
C CYS A 94 -14.27 17.49 9.79
N ARG A 95 -15.44 17.02 10.20
CA ARG A 95 -16.00 17.27 11.54
C ARG A 95 -15.09 16.76 12.64
N THR A 96 -14.60 15.54 12.52
CA THR A 96 -13.71 14.94 13.52
C THR A 96 -12.38 15.70 13.61
N ILE A 97 -11.80 16.08 12.45
CA ILE A 97 -10.57 16.88 12.41
C ILE A 97 -10.76 18.24 13.09
N ILE A 98 -11.87 18.94 12.81
CA ILE A 98 -12.15 20.23 13.42
C ILE A 98 -12.42 20.08 14.94
N SER A 99 -13.14 19.05 15.35
CA SER A 99 -13.37 18.75 16.78
C SER A 99 -12.07 18.51 17.52
N ASP A 100 -11.17 17.69 16.94
CA ASP A 100 -9.86 17.42 17.53
C ASP A 100 -8.98 18.70 17.56
N ALA A 101 -9.03 19.54 16.52
CA ALA A 101 -8.30 20.81 16.49
C ALA A 101 -8.79 21.75 17.60
N LEU A 102 -10.10 21.87 17.80
CA LEU A 102 -10.68 22.68 18.88
C LEU A 102 -10.34 22.15 20.27
N PHE A 103 -10.16 20.84 20.42
CA PHE A 103 -9.81 20.22 21.69
C PHE A 103 -8.30 20.35 22.00
N TYR A 104 -7.43 20.03 21.04
CA TYR A 104 -5.99 19.90 21.30
C TYR A 104 -5.15 21.14 20.97
N GLU A 105 -5.59 21.97 20.01
CA GLU A 105 -4.85 23.16 19.55
C GLU A 105 -5.77 24.37 19.31
N LYS A 106 -6.77 24.55 20.19
CA LYS A 106 -7.82 25.55 20.07
C LYS A 106 -7.31 26.94 19.72
N LYS A 107 -6.34 27.46 20.48
CA LYS A 107 -5.79 28.80 20.27
C LYS A 107 -5.19 28.95 18.88
N LYS A 108 -4.30 28.03 18.51
CA LYS A 108 -3.65 28.01 17.20
C LYS A 108 -4.66 27.90 16.07
N PHE A 109 -5.66 27.01 16.22
CA PHE A 109 -6.70 26.82 15.20
C PHE A 109 -7.56 28.08 15.01
N ILE A 110 -7.96 28.74 16.09
CA ILE A 110 -8.75 29.99 16.01
C ILE A 110 -7.93 31.12 15.39
N ASP A 111 -6.65 31.26 15.77
CA ASP A 111 -5.80 32.34 15.30
C ASP A 111 -5.38 32.19 13.83
N THR A 112 -5.19 30.96 13.36
CA THR A 112 -4.60 30.67 12.03
C THR A 112 -5.53 29.98 11.04
N GLY A 113 -6.61 29.38 11.49
CA GLY A 113 -7.47 28.52 10.68
C GLY A 113 -6.80 27.19 10.25
N MET A 114 -5.59 26.91 10.74
CA MET A 114 -4.81 25.75 10.34
C MET A 114 -4.81 24.66 11.40
N VAL A 115 -4.95 23.40 10.96
CA VAL A 115 -4.84 22.21 11.80
C VAL A 115 -3.51 21.53 11.53
N SER A 116 -2.75 21.18 12.59
CA SER A 116 -1.47 20.46 12.46
C SER A 116 -1.66 19.08 11.81
N LYS A 117 -0.63 18.61 11.11
CA LYS A 117 -0.66 17.30 10.46
C LYS A 117 -0.82 16.15 11.45
N GLU A 118 -0.31 16.32 12.65
CA GLU A 118 -0.40 15.36 13.75
C GLU A 118 -1.85 15.22 14.25
N VAL A 119 -2.53 16.35 14.45
CA VAL A 119 -3.95 16.37 14.87
C VAL A 119 -4.84 15.80 13.77
N GLN A 120 -4.62 16.21 12.50
CA GLN A 120 -5.36 15.64 11.37
C GLN A 120 -5.20 14.12 11.31
N SER A 121 -3.96 13.63 11.39
CA SER A 121 -3.68 12.20 11.28
C SER A 121 -4.30 11.40 12.43
N ARG A 122 -4.26 11.93 13.65
CA ARG A 122 -4.90 11.30 14.80
C ARG A 122 -6.42 11.22 14.63
N ALA A 123 -7.05 12.33 14.28
CA ALA A 123 -8.49 12.40 14.03
C ALA A 123 -8.93 11.39 12.94
N ILE A 124 -8.16 11.30 11.84
CA ILE A 124 -8.40 10.34 10.76
C ILE A 124 -8.27 8.89 11.27
N HIS A 125 -7.25 8.57 12.06
CA HIS A 125 -7.10 7.22 12.63
C HIS A 125 -8.25 6.87 13.57
N ASN A 126 -8.63 7.78 14.47
CA ASN A 126 -9.74 7.57 15.40
C ASN A 126 -11.06 7.33 14.66
N TYR A 127 -11.36 8.15 13.67
CA TYR A 127 -12.54 7.96 12.83
C TYR A 127 -12.51 6.63 12.07
N SER A 128 -11.36 6.30 11.46
CA SER A 128 -11.19 5.03 10.76
C SER A 128 -11.38 3.82 11.67
N GLN A 129 -10.89 3.90 12.92
CA GLN A 129 -11.05 2.83 13.90
C GLN A 129 -12.52 2.68 14.32
N ALA A 130 -13.22 3.79 14.57
CA ALA A 130 -14.64 3.75 14.88
C ALA A 130 -15.47 3.12 13.75
N GLU A 131 -15.26 3.51 12.50
CA GLU A 131 -15.92 2.91 11.33
C GLU A 131 -15.61 1.40 11.20
N PHE A 132 -14.38 0.98 11.51
CA PHE A 132 -14.00 -0.42 11.48
C PHE A 132 -14.68 -1.23 12.59
N ASP A 133 -14.79 -0.68 13.78
CA ASP A 133 -15.44 -1.34 14.91
C ASP A 133 -16.96 -1.46 14.71
N GLU A 134 -17.56 -0.49 13.98
CA GLU A 134 -18.96 -0.55 13.58
C GLU A 134 -19.30 -1.67 12.60
N ILE A 135 -18.32 -2.25 11.90
CA ILE A 135 -18.57 -3.38 10.98
C ILE A 135 -19.28 -4.54 11.71
N CYS A 136 -18.95 -4.79 12.98
CA CYS A 136 -19.59 -5.85 13.77
C CYS A 136 -21.10 -5.66 13.95
N SER A 137 -21.60 -4.42 13.82
CA SER A 137 -23.04 -4.12 13.93
C SER A 137 -23.86 -4.51 12.71
N ILE A 138 -23.21 -4.88 11.60
CA ILE A 138 -23.88 -5.36 10.40
C ILE A 138 -24.57 -6.68 10.72
N ILE A 139 -25.90 -6.68 10.56
CA ILE A 139 -26.75 -7.80 10.87
C ILE A 139 -26.31 -9.05 10.08
N LYS A 140 -26.25 -10.20 10.78
CA LYS A 140 -25.98 -11.55 10.28
C LYS A 140 -24.50 -11.82 9.94
N TYR A 141 -23.76 -10.88 9.29
CA TYR A 141 -22.43 -11.17 8.74
C TYR A 141 -21.31 -10.23 9.21
N GLY A 142 -21.57 -9.32 10.14
CA GLY A 142 -20.60 -8.31 10.56
C GLY A 142 -19.23 -8.87 10.94
N ASN A 143 -19.18 -9.95 11.74
CA ASN A 143 -17.92 -10.56 12.14
C ASN A 143 -17.12 -11.15 10.96
N TYR A 144 -17.79 -11.80 10.02
CA TYR A 144 -17.15 -12.35 8.82
C TYR A 144 -16.56 -11.23 7.94
N ILE A 145 -17.33 -10.15 7.75
CA ILE A 145 -16.90 -8.99 6.97
C ILE A 145 -15.72 -8.30 7.65
N ARG A 146 -15.77 -8.14 8.99
CA ARG A 146 -14.67 -7.58 9.78
C ARG A 146 -13.40 -8.40 9.65
N ASN A 147 -13.50 -9.74 9.77
CA ASN A 147 -12.37 -10.64 9.56
C ASN A 147 -11.77 -10.47 8.16
N PHE A 148 -12.60 -10.41 7.14
CA PHE A 148 -12.16 -10.23 5.76
C PHE A 148 -11.40 -8.90 5.58
N VAL A 149 -11.97 -7.78 6.04
CA VAL A 149 -11.31 -6.46 5.95
C VAL A 149 -9.99 -6.46 6.73
N MET A 150 -9.96 -7.07 7.92
CA MET A 150 -8.75 -7.21 8.75
C MET A 150 -7.66 -7.98 8.00
N ASN A 151 -7.99 -9.15 7.45
CA ASN A 151 -7.03 -10.00 6.76
C ASN A 151 -6.48 -9.33 5.51
N ILE A 152 -7.31 -8.76 4.66
CA ILE A 152 -6.88 -8.00 3.47
C ILE A 152 -6.01 -6.80 3.87
N GLY A 153 -6.40 -6.05 4.89
CA GLY A 153 -5.62 -4.91 5.39
C GLY A 153 -4.22 -5.33 5.87
N ASN A 154 -4.13 -6.43 6.61
CA ASN A 154 -2.86 -7.00 7.10
C ASN A 154 -1.97 -7.49 5.95
N ILE A 155 -2.55 -8.14 4.93
CA ILE A 155 -1.82 -8.57 3.73
C ILE A 155 -1.21 -7.35 3.02
N PHE A 156 -1.98 -6.30 2.78
CA PHE A 156 -1.45 -5.09 2.15
C PHE A 156 -0.44 -4.36 3.03
N SER A 157 -0.65 -4.34 4.34
CA SER A 157 0.34 -3.79 5.28
C SER A 157 1.67 -4.52 5.18
N THR A 158 1.65 -5.85 5.03
CA THR A 158 2.85 -6.68 4.84
C THR A 158 3.53 -6.37 3.51
N PHE A 159 2.76 -6.25 2.42
CA PHE A 159 3.31 -5.85 1.12
C PHE A 159 4.02 -4.49 1.15
N HIS A 160 3.44 -3.53 1.86
CA HIS A 160 4.03 -2.19 1.97
C HIS A 160 5.29 -2.15 2.85
N LYS A 161 5.50 -3.18 3.68
CA LYS A 161 6.73 -3.35 4.47
C LYS A 161 7.78 -4.22 3.77
N ASP A 162 7.48 -4.73 2.57
CA ASP A 162 8.45 -5.55 1.82
C ASP A 162 9.70 -4.75 1.48
N ARG A 163 10.83 -5.22 1.97
CA ARG A 163 12.16 -4.60 1.77
C ARG A 163 12.56 -4.49 0.30
N LYS A 164 12.10 -5.42 -0.53
CA LYS A 164 12.37 -5.43 -1.98
C LYS A 164 11.43 -4.50 -2.75
N MET A 165 10.42 -3.92 -2.08
CA MET A 165 9.38 -3.08 -2.69
C MET A 165 8.81 -3.68 -3.98
N ARG A 166 8.56 -5.00 -3.96
CA ARG A 166 8.00 -5.71 -5.12
C ARG A 166 6.58 -5.26 -5.46
N TYR A 167 5.83 -4.87 -4.44
CA TYR A 167 4.44 -4.47 -4.51
C TYR A 167 4.24 -3.04 -4.00
N PRO A 168 4.89 -2.02 -4.63
CA PRO A 168 4.75 -0.66 -4.16
C PRO A 168 3.30 -0.21 -4.28
N GLU A 169 2.71 0.23 -3.16
CA GLU A 169 1.35 0.79 -3.10
C GLU A 169 0.22 -0.15 -3.59
N THR A 170 0.42 -1.48 -3.59
CA THR A 170 -0.66 -2.43 -3.90
C THR A 170 -1.72 -2.38 -2.82
N ASN A 171 -2.97 -2.10 -3.22
CA ASN A 171 -4.13 -2.01 -2.35
C ASN A 171 -5.41 -2.51 -3.05
N GLN A 172 -5.23 -3.31 -4.09
CA GLN A 172 -6.30 -3.95 -4.85
C GLN A 172 -6.04 -5.45 -4.91
N PHE A 173 -7.09 -6.21 -5.01
CA PHE A 173 -7.05 -7.66 -5.12
C PHE A 173 -8.07 -8.16 -6.14
N VAL A 174 -7.92 -9.41 -6.53
CA VAL A 174 -8.73 -10.06 -7.57
C VAL A 174 -9.28 -11.37 -7.03
N PHE A 175 -10.54 -11.65 -7.28
CA PHE A 175 -11.16 -12.96 -7.12
C PHE A 175 -12.34 -13.10 -8.07
N SER A 176 -12.81 -14.34 -8.25
CA SER A 176 -13.97 -14.63 -9.08
C SER A 176 -15.20 -14.90 -8.21
N GLU A 177 -16.20 -14.00 -8.24
CA GLU A 177 -17.45 -14.17 -7.48
C GLU A 177 -18.21 -15.46 -7.86
N VAL A 178 -18.12 -15.86 -9.13
CA VAL A 178 -18.81 -17.06 -9.64
C VAL A 178 -18.29 -18.33 -8.97
N ASN A 179 -17.01 -18.35 -8.60
CA ASN A 179 -16.35 -19.51 -8.02
C ASN A 179 -16.48 -19.61 -6.50
N LEU A 180 -17.03 -18.58 -5.82
CA LEU A 180 -17.17 -18.58 -4.36
C LEU A 180 -18.17 -19.64 -3.88
N TYR A 181 -17.99 -20.11 -2.64
CA TYR A 181 -19.00 -20.88 -1.95
C TYR A 181 -20.30 -20.06 -1.82
N PRO A 182 -21.49 -20.70 -1.86
CA PRO A 182 -22.76 -19.96 -1.82
C PRO A 182 -22.89 -19.00 -0.64
N GLN A 183 -22.47 -19.43 0.56
CA GLN A 183 -22.50 -18.61 1.77
C GLN A 183 -21.51 -17.43 1.68
N ASP A 184 -20.30 -17.67 1.20
CA ASP A 184 -19.28 -16.61 1.07
C ASP A 184 -19.71 -15.54 0.06
N ARG A 185 -20.38 -15.97 -1.01
CA ARG A 185 -20.97 -15.05 -1.99
C ARG A 185 -22.01 -14.14 -1.34
N GLU A 186 -22.90 -14.69 -0.50
CA GLU A 186 -23.88 -13.88 0.24
C GLU A 186 -23.20 -12.87 1.15
N ILE A 187 -22.15 -13.28 1.89
CA ILE A 187 -21.37 -12.38 2.75
C ILE A 187 -20.70 -11.26 1.93
N ILE A 188 -20.11 -11.59 0.80
CA ILE A 188 -19.44 -10.62 -0.09
C ILE A 188 -20.48 -9.63 -0.68
N GLU A 189 -21.69 -10.09 -1.04
CA GLU A 189 -22.76 -9.19 -1.51
C GLU A 189 -23.19 -8.21 -0.40
N VAL A 190 -23.33 -8.68 0.83
CA VAL A 190 -23.62 -7.80 1.98
C VAL A 190 -22.46 -6.81 2.18
N ALA A 191 -21.21 -7.28 2.14
CA ALA A 191 -20.03 -6.41 2.27
C ALA A 191 -19.97 -5.31 1.18
N LYS A 192 -20.38 -5.64 -0.07
CA LYS A 192 -20.51 -4.66 -1.15
C LYS A 192 -21.65 -3.66 -0.91
N SER A 193 -22.79 -4.14 -0.46
CA SER A 193 -23.97 -3.31 -0.18
C SER A 193 -23.68 -2.25 0.91
N TRP A 194 -22.87 -2.60 1.90
CA TRP A 194 -22.40 -1.69 2.95
C TRP A 194 -21.13 -0.93 2.57
N ALA A 195 -20.68 -1.04 1.33
CA ALA A 195 -19.46 -0.43 0.84
C ALA A 195 -18.18 -0.78 1.64
N MET A 196 -18.14 -1.93 2.31
CA MET A 196 -16.94 -2.43 3.00
C MET A 196 -15.91 -2.92 1.98
N ILE A 197 -16.39 -3.46 0.85
CA ILE A 197 -15.63 -3.88 -0.33
C ILE A 197 -16.20 -3.14 -1.54
N ILE A 198 -15.33 -2.63 -2.37
CA ILE A 198 -15.72 -1.86 -3.54
C ILE A 198 -15.15 -2.53 -4.78
N LYS A 199 -16.05 -2.86 -5.71
CA LYS A 199 -15.70 -3.36 -7.03
C LYS A 199 -15.26 -2.21 -7.91
N LYS A 200 -14.11 -2.34 -8.55
CA LYS A 200 -13.62 -1.36 -9.50
C LYS A 200 -14.24 -1.62 -10.87
N GLU A 201 -14.84 -0.61 -11.46
CA GLU A 201 -15.25 -0.68 -12.85
C GLU A 201 -14.04 -0.94 -13.75
N LYS A 202 -14.18 -1.87 -14.69
CA LYS A 202 -13.10 -2.24 -15.63
C LYS A 202 -12.78 -1.03 -16.52
N ALA A 203 -11.69 -0.34 -16.26
CA ALA A 203 -11.08 0.46 -17.31
C ALA A 203 -10.63 -0.49 -18.44
N GLN A 204 -10.96 -0.17 -19.69
CA GLN A 204 -10.78 -1.01 -20.89
C GLN A 204 -9.35 -1.51 -21.21
N ARG A 205 -8.38 -1.31 -20.33
CA ARG A 205 -6.99 -1.76 -20.48
C ARG A 205 -6.67 -2.87 -19.47
N VAL A 206 -7.20 -4.04 -19.73
CA VAL A 206 -6.75 -5.27 -19.06
C VAL A 206 -5.68 -5.90 -19.94
N THR A 207 -4.46 -6.01 -19.44
CA THR A 207 -3.41 -6.84 -20.03
C THR A 207 -3.93 -8.26 -20.20
N ALA A 208 -3.68 -8.85 -21.36
CA ALA A 208 -4.31 -10.06 -21.91
C ALA A 208 -4.11 -11.38 -21.15
N SER A 209 -3.66 -11.36 -19.89
CA SER A 209 -3.32 -12.56 -19.11
C SER A 209 -4.20 -12.80 -17.88
N ILE A 210 -5.19 -11.96 -17.61
CA ILE A 210 -6.12 -12.19 -16.50
C ILE A 210 -7.39 -12.81 -17.06
N ASP A 211 -7.81 -13.92 -16.45
CA ASP A 211 -9.05 -14.58 -16.78
C ASP A 211 -10.19 -13.56 -16.92
N LYS A 212 -10.83 -13.52 -18.08
CA LYS A 212 -11.86 -12.51 -18.44
C LYS A 212 -13.03 -12.39 -17.44
N LYS A 213 -13.08 -13.27 -16.42
CA LYS A 213 -14.14 -13.36 -15.40
C LYS A 213 -13.75 -12.81 -14.02
N ALA A 214 -12.49 -12.45 -13.80
CA ALA A 214 -12.03 -11.97 -12.50
C ALA A 214 -12.23 -10.45 -12.38
N ASP A 215 -12.83 -10.01 -11.29
CA ASP A 215 -13.10 -8.61 -10.99
C ASP A 215 -12.09 -8.07 -9.99
N ILE A 216 -11.75 -6.78 -10.12
CA ILE A 216 -10.81 -6.11 -9.23
C ILE A 216 -11.58 -5.42 -8.09
N TYR A 217 -11.12 -5.63 -6.88
CA TYR A 217 -11.71 -5.08 -5.66
C TYR A 217 -10.69 -4.32 -4.83
N HIS A 218 -11.20 -3.48 -3.94
CA HIS A 218 -10.45 -2.93 -2.82
C HIS A 218 -11.36 -2.83 -1.59
N ILE A 219 -10.80 -2.88 -0.40
CA ILE A 219 -11.54 -2.54 0.81
C ILE A 219 -11.80 -1.04 0.84
N ASN A 220 -12.82 -0.60 1.59
CA ASN A 220 -13.10 0.84 1.71
C ASN A 220 -11.84 1.56 2.21
N LYS A 221 -11.48 2.65 1.54
CA LYS A 221 -10.26 3.39 1.82
C LYS A 221 -10.25 4.04 3.20
N ILE A 222 -11.41 4.20 3.82
CA ILE A 222 -11.51 4.69 5.19
C ILE A 222 -10.76 3.79 6.18
N PHE A 223 -10.57 2.50 5.86
CA PHE A 223 -9.84 1.56 6.71
C PHE A 223 -8.31 1.59 6.50
N TYR A 224 -7.82 2.27 5.46
CA TYR A 224 -6.38 2.31 5.14
C TYR A 224 -5.50 2.86 6.26
N PRO A 225 -5.92 3.89 7.02
CA PRO A 225 -5.14 4.39 8.15
C PRO A 225 -4.85 3.34 9.21
N ILE A 226 -5.80 2.44 9.51
CA ILE A 226 -5.66 1.38 10.52
C ILE A 226 -4.47 0.46 10.19
N PHE A 227 -4.30 0.14 8.90
CA PHE A 227 -3.28 -0.78 8.41
C PHE A 227 -2.00 -0.07 7.93
N ASN A 228 -1.94 1.25 7.99
CA ASN A 228 -0.85 2.08 7.48
C ASN A 228 -0.56 1.87 5.98
N ILE A 229 -1.58 1.56 5.18
CA ILE A 229 -1.45 1.34 3.74
C ILE A 229 -1.64 2.63 2.94
N SER A 230 -1.07 2.69 1.72
CA SER A 230 -1.22 3.86 0.86
C SER A 230 -2.66 4.02 0.37
N TYR A 231 -3.20 5.24 0.46
CA TYR A 231 -4.52 5.57 -0.12
C TYR A 231 -4.47 5.79 -1.63
N ARG A 232 -3.28 5.88 -2.22
CA ARG A 232 -3.11 5.95 -3.66
C ARG A 232 -3.16 4.56 -4.25
N THR A 233 -3.88 4.44 -5.35
CA THR A 233 -3.91 3.21 -6.14
C THR A 233 -2.97 3.39 -7.32
N ARG A 234 -1.91 2.59 -7.38
CA ARG A 234 -1.04 2.53 -8.55
C ARG A 234 -1.20 1.18 -9.24
N GLY A 235 -1.08 1.23 -10.57
CA GLY A 235 -1.07 0.01 -11.36
C GLY A 235 0.13 -0.87 -10.98
N GLY A 236 -0.15 -2.10 -10.63
CA GLY A 236 0.82 -3.13 -10.26
C GLY A 236 0.14 -4.49 -10.37
N VAL A 237 0.84 -5.54 -9.98
CA VAL A 237 0.25 -6.88 -9.89
C VAL A 237 -0.69 -6.89 -8.70
N ASN A 238 -1.97 -7.16 -8.94
CA ASN A 238 -2.95 -7.36 -7.88
C ASN A 238 -2.92 -8.84 -7.45
N PRO A 239 -2.84 -9.14 -6.15
CA PRO A 239 -2.93 -10.52 -5.68
C PRO A 239 -4.29 -11.12 -6.08
N THR A 240 -4.25 -12.36 -6.53
CA THR A 240 -5.46 -13.11 -6.90
C THR A 240 -5.71 -14.16 -5.82
N PHE A 241 -6.90 -14.17 -5.26
CA PHE A 241 -7.28 -15.10 -4.21
C PHE A 241 -8.22 -16.19 -4.73
N SER A 242 -7.93 -17.42 -4.32
CA SER A 242 -8.80 -18.58 -4.56
C SER A 242 -10.05 -18.51 -3.67
N ARG A 243 -11.04 -19.36 -3.95
CA ARG A 243 -12.25 -19.44 -3.10
C ARG A 243 -11.93 -19.93 -1.68
N GLU A 244 -10.95 -20.82 -1.55
CA GLU A 244 -10.50 -21.35 -0.27
C GLU A 244 -9.86 -20.26 0.58
N GLU A 245 -9.05 -19.38 -0.05
CA GLU A 245 -8.43 -18.24 0.61
C GLU A 245 -9.46 -17.20 1.02
N ILE A 246 -10.44 -16.89 0.16
CA ILE A 246 -11.56 -16.00 0.51
C ILE A 246 -12.35 -16.58 1.70
N HIS A 247 -12.69 -17.86 1.68
CA HIS A 247 -13.36 -18.54 2.78
C HIS A 247 -12.54 -18.45 4.08
N GLY A 248 -11.24 -18.75 4.01
CA GLY A 248 -10.34 -18.65 5.16
C GLY A 248 -10.27 -17.22 5.73
N MET A 249 -10.20 -16.20 4.88
CA MET A 249 -10.19 -14.80 5.30
C MET A 249 -11.51 -14.35 5.93
N LEU A 250 -12.64 -14.90 5.52
CA LEU A 250 -13.95 -14.63 6.10
C LEU A 250 -14.11 -15.30 7.47
N THR A 251 -13.65 -16.55 7.62
CA THR A 251 -13.91 -17.38 8.80
C THR A 251 -12.87 -17.24 9.91
N SER A 252 -11.66 -16.79 9.61
CA SER A 252 -10.54 -16.70 10.57
C SER A 252 -10.07 -15.26 10.74
N MET A 253 -9.77 -14.85 11.99
CA MET A 253 -9.29 -13.49 12.29
C MET A 253 -7.84 -13.23 11.80
N ASN A 254 -6.99 -14.27 11.73
CA ASN A 254 -5.58 -14.16 11.37
C ASN A 254 -5.25 -15.19 10.28
N TYR A 255 -5.85 -15.02 9.12
CA TYR A 255 -5.59 -15.88 7.98
C TYR A 255 -4.38 -15.42 7.20
N SER A 256 -3.43 -16.33 6.93
CA SER A 256 -2.29 -16.09 6.06
C SER A 256 -2.46 -16.88 4.75
N PRO A 257 -2.66 -16.23 3.61
CA PRO A 257 -2.84 -16.93 2.34
C PRO A 257 -1.55 -17.63 1.89
N ILE A 258 -1.65 -18.89 1.49
CA ILE A 258 -0.54 -19.73 1.03
C ILE A 258 0.00 -19.26 -0.33
N SER A 259 -0.86 -18.67 -1.16
CA SER A 259 -0.50 -18.19 -2.50
C SER A 259 0.57 -17.09 -2.49
N LEU A 260 0.66 -16.32 -1.42
CA LEU A 260 1.63 -15.22 -1.31
C LEU A 260 3.07 -15.69 -1.12
N ASP A 261 3.26 -16.88 -0.55
CA ASP A 261 4.59 -17.47 -0.36
C ASP A 261 5.14 -18.07 -1.67
N ASN A 262 4.28 -18.44 -2.60
CA ASN A 262 4.64 -19.08 -3.88
C ASN A 262 4.82 -18.10 -5.05
N GLU A 263 4.27 -16.88 -4.99
CA GLU A 263 4.43 -15.86 -6.04
C GLU A 263 5.78 -15.11 -6.00
N SER A 264 6.75 -15.60 -5.23
CA SER A 264 8.10 -15.06 -5.22
C SER A 264 8.89 -15.31 -6.53
N LYS A 265 8.31 -15.98 -7.51
CA LYS A 265 8.89 -16.14 -8.86
C LYS A 265 7.96 -15.56 -9.91
N PRO A 266 8.28 -14.42 -10.55
CA PRO A 266 7.67 -14.10 -11.84
C PRO A 266 8.11 -15.19 -12.81
N GLU A 267 7.20 -16.05 -13.26
CA GLU A 267 7.43 -16.88 -14.44
C GLU A 267 7.70 -15.98 -15.63
N ASN A 268 8.94 -15.79 -15.96
CA ASN A 268 9.39 -15.28 -17.26
C ASN A 268 9.03 -16.34 -18.32
N LYS A 269 7.80 -16.30 -18.84
CA LYS A 269 7.41 -17.02 -20.05
C LYS A 269 7.99 -16.36 -21.30
N HIS A 270 9.30 -16.21 -21.36
CA HIS A 270 10.06 -16.06 -22.61
C HIS A 270 11.55 -16.18 -22.28
N GLN A 271 12.01 -17.42 -22.10
CA GLN A 271 13.35 -17.78 -22.58
C GLN A 271 13.48 -19.32 -22.56
N LYS A 272 13.58 -19.89 -23.76
CA LYS A 272 14.04 -21.25 -23.98
C LYS A 272 15.45 -21.43 -23.44
N THR A 273 15.62 -22.48 -22.67
CA THR A 273 16.83 -23.29 -22.41
C THR A 273 18.19 -22.59 -22.42
N ARG A 274 18.81 -22.54 -21.23
CA ARG A 274 20.16 -23.10 -21.00
C ARG A 274 20.41 -23.21 -19.49
N ASN A 275 20.72 -24.44 -19.08
CA ASN A 275 21.20 -24.81 -17.76
C ASN A 275 22.38 -23.95 -17.32
N ASN A 276 22.37 -23.44 -16.07
CA ASN A 276 23.43 -23.67 -15.10
C ASN A 276 23.03 -23.04 -13.78
N GLY A 277 23.02 -23.86 -12.73
CA GLY A 277 22.70 -23.44 -11.39
C GLY A 277 23.68 -22.40 -10.84
N ARG A 278 23.12 -21.37 -10.24
CA ARG A 278 23.73 -20.60 -9.15
C ARG A 278 22.62 -19.96 -8.36
N ASP A 279 22.66 -20.19 -7.07
CA ASP A 279 21.81 -19.62 -6.03
C ASP A 279 21.87 -18.10 -6.10
N ASP A 280 20.79 -17.46 -6.57
CA ASP A 280 20.69 -15.99 -6.66
C ASP A 280 20.35 -15.43 -5.28
N GLY A 281 21.34 -15.36 -4.39
CA GLY A 281 21.28 -14.60 -3.13
C GLY A 281 21.02 -13.11 -3.42
N GLN A 282 19.78 -12.72 -3.55
CA GLN A 282 19.38 -11.31 -3.59
C GLN A 282 19.52 -10.72 -2.18
N LEU A 283 20.57 -9.92 -1.98
CA LEU A 283 20.77 -9.16 -0.75
C LEU A 283 19.55 -8.28 -0.44
N SER A 284 19.10 -8.28 0.81
CA SER A 284 18.08 -7.35 1.28
C SER A 284 18.70 -5.98 1.59
N LEU A 285 17.88 -4.93 1.61
CA LEU A 285 18.34 -3.57 1.97
C LEU A 285 19.04 -3.52 3.35
N PHE A 286 18.79 -4.49 4.23
CA PHE A 286 19.36 -4.59 5.58
C PHE A 286 20.54 -5.53 5.72
N ASP A 287 20.85 -6.33 4.70
CA ASP A 287 22.08 -7.13 4.70
C ASP A 287 23.33 -6.22 4.56
N ILE A 288 23.11 -4.95 4.18
CA ILE A 288 24.15 -3.90 4.11
C ILE A 288 24.31 -3.16 5.45
N GLY A 289 23.36 -3.30 6.38
CA GLY A 289 23.34 -2.56 7.66
C GLY A 289 24.41 -2.93 8.68
N GLY A 290 25.22 -3.97 8.42
CA GLY A 290 26.41 -4.31 9.23
C GLY A 290 27.59 -3.36 9.05
N VAL A 291 27.52 -2.44 8.09
CA VAL A 291 28.64 -1.50 7.76
C VAL A 291 28.46 -0.13 8.40
N TRP A 292 27.30 0.14 9.04
CA TRP A 292 26.97 1.49 9.53
C TRP A 292 26.97 1.65 11.05
N ASN A 293 27.41 0.62 11.82
CA ASN A 293 27.43 0.69 13.29
C ASN A 293 28.81 0.89 13.93
N ASP A 294 29.85 1.15 13.16
CA ASP A 294 31.17 1.49 13.70
C ASP A 294 31.73 2.75 13.00
N GLU A 295 31.26 3.92 13.48
CA GLU A 295 32.04 5.14 13.68
C GLU A 295 31.24 6.18 14.46
#